data_49be04033a0a502ac9d47d77c96c117d
#
_entry.id   49be04033a0a502ac9d47d77c96c117d
#
_cell.length_a   1.000
_cell.length_b   1.000
_cell.length_c   1.000
_cell.angle_alpha   90.00
_cell.angle_beta   90.00
_cell.angle_gamma   90.00
#
_symmetry.space_group_name_H-M   'P 1'
#
loop_
_entity.id
_entity.type
_entity.pdbx_description
1 polymer ?
#
loop_
_entity_poly.entity_id
_entity_poly.type
_entity_poly.pdbx_seq_one_letter_code
_entity_poly.pdbx_strand_id
1 'polypeptide(L)'
;MPVGTILFSSRAPIGYIAIAQNEVTTNQGFKSVIPNENISTAYMYFLLKNLLPTIEGMASGSTFKEISGAAMKSVPTVMPDADIIRLFSSFCEPVFKKQEILEAENQRLSALRDSLLPKLMSGELNVSKIEF
;
A
#
# COMPACT_ATOMS: atom_id res chain seq x y z
N MET A 1 -8.82 -8.16 -8.20
CA MET A 1 -9.29 -7.17 -7.21
C MET A 1 -9.05 -5.79 -7.82
N PRO A 2 -9.98 -4.86 -7.64
CA PRO A 2 -9.90 -3.53 -8.27
C PRO A 2 -8.80 -2.65 -7.68
N VAL A 3 -8.52 -1.56 -8.36
CA VAL A 3 -7.70 -0.44 -7.86
C VAL A 3 -8.28 0.07 -6.53
N GLY A 4 -7.42 0.53 -5.63
CA GLY A 4 -7.82 0.97 -4.28
C GLY A 4 -7.98 -0.17 -3.27
N THR A 5 -7.87 -1.44 -3.70
CA THR A 5 -7.84 -2.58 -2.77
C THR A 5 -6.64 -2.47 -1.83
N ILE A 6 -6.88 -2.66 -0.53
CA ILE A 6 -5.81 -2.71 0.45
C ILE A 6 -5.29 -4.14 0.55
N LEU A 7 -4.02 -4.31 0.27
CA LEU A 7 -3.28 -5.55 0.37
C LEU A 7 -2.69 -5.63 1.77
N PHE A 8 -3.13 -6.60 2.57
CA PHE A 8 -2.64 -6.81 3.92
C PHE A 8 -1.98 -8.18 4.03
N SER A 9 -0.71 -8.24 4.39
CA SER A 9 -0.02 -9.52 4.61
C SER A 9 -0.51 -10.17 5.89
N SER A 10 -1.00 -11.41 5.80
CA SER A 10 -1.53 -12.17 6.92
C SER A 10 -0.50 -13.04 7.64
N ARG A 11 0.71 -13.15 7.08
CA ARG A 11 1.82 -13.95 7.61
C ARG A 11 3.18 -13.50 7.07
N ALA A 12 4.26 -13.82 7.76
CA ALA A 12 5.66 -13.81 7.38
C ALA A 12 6.23 -12.49 6.76
N PRO A 13 6.12 -11.35 7.35
CA PRO A 13 5.45 -10.96 8.59
C PRO A 13 4.01 -10.54 8.36
N ILE A 14 3.23 -10.46 9.45
CA ILE A 14 1.90 -9.86 9.46
C ILE A 14 2.04 -8.34 9.37
N GLY A 15 1.11 -7.68 8.65
CA GLY A 15 0.94 -6.24 8.76
C GLY A 15 1.67 -5.39 7.72
N TYR A 16 2.26 -5.97 6.68
CA TYR A 16 2.59 -5.18 5.51
C TYR A 16 1.32 -4.76 4.80
N ILE A 17 1.19 -3.46 4.58
CA ILE A 17 0.00 -2.85 3.98
C ILE A 17 0.41 -2.07 2.74
N ALA A 18 -0.26 -2.34 1.62
CA ALA A 18 -0.12 -1.57 0.39
C ALA A 18 -1.50 -1.29 -0.22
N ILE A 19 -1.58 -0.28 -1.07
CA ILE A 19 -2.78 0.06 -1.83
C ILE A 19 -2.52 -0.29 -3.29
N ALA A 20 -3.40 -1.12 -3.87
CA ALA A 20 -3.27 -1.55 -5.25
C ALA A 20 -3.53 -0.39 -6.22
N GLN A 21 -2.55 -0.05 -7.03
CA GLN A 21 -2.63 0.99 -8.07
C GLN A 21 -3.19 0.46 -9.40
N ASN A 22 -3.17 -0.86 -9.57
CA ASN A 22 -3.70 -1.57 -10.73
C ASN A 22 -4.58 -2.72 -10.27
N GLU A 23 -5.31 -3.35 -11.19
CA GLU A 23 -5.97 -4.62 -10.89
C GLU A 23 -4.93 -5.67 -10.51
N VAL A 24 -5.17 -6.37 -9.40
CA VAL A 24 -4.22 -7.34 -8.84
C VAL A 24 -4.89 -8.64 -8.43
N THR A 25 -4.10 -9.69 -8.39
CA THR A 25 -4.43 -10.95 -7.73
C THR A 25 -3.42 -11.21 -6.62
N THR A 26 -3.83 -11.90 -5.56
CA THR A 26 -2.96 -12.26 -4.43
C THR A 26 -3.07 -13.74 -4.12
N ASN A 27 -2.10 -14.28 -3.42
CA ASN A 27 -2.14 -15.63 -2.87
C ASN A 27 -2.79 -15.62 -1.45
N GLN A 28 -2.89 -16.78 -0.84
CA GLN A 28 -3.47 -16.97 0.48
C GLN A 28 -2.75 -16.26 1.63
N GLY A 29 -1.52 -15.79 1.42
CA GLY A 29 -0.74 -15.02 2.39
C GLY A 29 -1.23 -13.59 2.59
N PHE A 30 -2.24 -13.18 1.81
CA PHE A 30 -2.86 -11.87 1.93
C PHE A 30 -4.32 -12.00 2.40
N LYS A 31 -4.74 -11.03 3.19
CA LYS A 31 -6.15 -10.78 3.53
C LYS A 31 -6.49 -9.39 2.98
N SER A 32 -6.80 -9.38 1.68
CA SER A 32 -7.07 -8.13 0.96
C SER A 32 -8.44 -7.58 1.34
N VAL A 33 -8.50 -6.26 1.52
CA VAL A 33 -9.72 -5.56 1.89
C VAL A 33 -10.12 -4.62 0.75
N ILE A 34 -11.33 -4.79 0.24
CA ILE A 34 -11.93 -3.90 -0.74
C ILE A 34 -12.84 -2.93 0.04
N PRO A 35 -12.47 -1.65 0.14
CA PRO A 35 -13.32 -0.64 0.76
C PRO A 35 -14.66 -0.54 0.03
N ASN A 36 -15.72 -0.22 0.74
CA ASN A 36 -17.04 0.01 0.17
C ASN A 36 -17.32 1.51 0.02
N GLU A 37 -18.49 1.86 -0.52
CA GLU A 37 -18.88 3.24 -0.80
C GLU A 37 -18.89 4.17 0.45
N ASN A 38 -19.05 3.58 1.64
CA ASN A 38 -19.13 4.32 2.89
C ASN A 38 -17.79 4.46 3.61
N ILE A 39 -16.76 3.71 3.16
CA ILE A 39 -15.45 3.66 3.81
C ILE A 39 -14.38 3.84 2.74
N SER A 40 -13.69 4.97 2.77
CA SER A 40 -12.61 5.24 1.82
C SER A 40 -11.41 4.32 2.01
N THR A 41 -10.63 4.14 0.95
CA THR A 41 -9.34 3.46 0.99
C THR A 41 -8.41 4.08 2.04
N ALA A 42 -8.37 5.41 2.14
CA ALA A 42 -7.54 6.12 3.10
C ALA A 42 -7.93 5.79 4.55
N TYR A 43 -9.23 5.85 4.88
CA TYR A 43 -9.69 5.52 6.22
C TYR A 43 -9.37 4.06 6.57
N MET A 44 -9.68 3.12 5.69
CA MET A 44 -9.42 1.70 5.91
C MET A 44 -7.92 1.40 6.07
N TYR A 45 -7.07 2.06 5.29
CA TYR A 45 -5.61 1.94 5.40
C TYR A 45 -5.12 2.32 6.81
N PHE A 46 -5.53 3.48 7.30
CA PHE A 46 -5.13 3.94 8.64
C PHE A 46 -5.78 3.13 9.76
N LEU A 47 -7.02 2.68 9.57
CA LEU A 47 -7.69 1.78 10.51
C LEU A 47 -6.90 0.49 10.69
N LEU A 48 -6.50 -0.18 9.60
CA LEU A 48 -5.70 -1.40 9.66
C LEU A 48 -4.32 -1.16 10.30
N LYS A 49 -3.68 -0.03 10.01
CA LYS A 49 -2.42 0.35 10.69
C LYS A 49 -2.60 0.51 12.19
N ASN A 50 -3.67 1.17 12.60
CA ASN A 50 -3.97 1.38 14.03
C ASN A 50 -4.33 0.06 14.75
N LEU A 51 -5.01 -0.86 14.05
CA LEU A 51 -5.41 -2.15 14.61
C LEU A 51 -4.30 -3.22 14.55
N LEU A 52 -3.15 -2.92 13.94
CA LEU A 52 -2.08 -3.90 13.76
C LEU A 52 -1.66 -4.61 15.05
N PRO A 53 -1.44 -3.93 16.20
CA PRO A 53 -1.08 -4.62 17.45
C PRO A 53 -2.16 -5.62 17.90
N THR A 54 -3.44 -5.28 17.72
CA THR A 54 -4.57 -6.17 18.05
C THR A 54 -4.60 -7.36 17.09
N ILE A 55 -4.42 -7.12 15.80
CA ILE A 55 -4.39 -8.17 14.76
C ILE A 55 -3.25 -9.16 15.05
N GLU A 56 -2.05 -8.66 15.36
CA GLU A 56 -0.89 -9.50 15.71
C GLU A 56 -1.12 -10.30 16.99
N GLY A 57 -1.81 -9.71 17.98
CA GLY A 57 -2.19 -10.39 19.22
C GLY A 57 -3.20 -11.52 19.01
N MET A 58 -4.05 -11.44 17.97
CA MET A 58 -5.04 -12.47 17.61
C MET A 58 -4.47 -13.52 16.64
N ALA A 59 -3.27 -13.31 16.13
CA ALA A 59 -2.63 -14.26 15.22
C ALA A 59 -2.19 -15.54 15.98
N SER A 60 -2.33 -16.68 15.34
CA SER A 60 -1.97 -17.98 15.87
C SER A 60 -0.88 -18.66 15.03
N GLY A 61 -0.19 -19.61 15.61
CA GLY A 61 0.87 -20.40 14.99
C GLY A 61 2.11 -20.50 15.86
N SER A 62 2.70 -21.67 15.95
CA SER A 62 3.87 -21.94 16.81
C SER A 62 5.18 -21.48 16.18
N THR A 63 5.35 -21.66 14.88
CA THR A 63 6.60 -21.32 14.15
C THR A 63 6.43 -20.03 13.38
N PHE A 64 5.32 -19.86 12.69
CA PHE A 64 4.96 -18.64 11.98
C PHE A 64 3.55 -18.22 12.34
N LYS A 65 3.42 -17.01 12.88
CA LYS A 65 2.10 -16.45 13.16
C LYS A 65 1.37 -16.13 11.86
N GLU A 66 0.08 -16.46 11.83
CA GLU A 66 -0.83 -16.07 10.76
C GLU A 66 -2.15 -15.61 11.35
N ILE A 67 -2.74 -14.56 10.81
CA ILE A 67 -4.10 -14.15 11.10
C ILE A 67 -5.05 -14.78 10.08
N SER A 68 -6.04 -15.54 10.57
CA SER A 68 -7.09 -16.10 9.69
C SER A 68 -8.06 -15.00 9.24
N GLY A 69 -8.74 -15.23 8.10
CA GLY A 69 -9.79 -14.32 7.64
C GLY A 69 -10.95 -14.18 8.64
N ALA A 70 -11.28 -15.24 9.38
CA ALA A 70 -12.30 -15.20 10.42
C ALA A 70 -11.86 -14.33 11.60
N ALA A 71 -10.62 -14.53 12.10
CA ALA A 71 -10.07 -13.72 13.17
C ALA A 71 -9.96 -12.24 12.76
N MET A 72 -9.50 -11.94 11.53
CA MET A 72 -9.43 -10.56 11.04
C MET A 72 -10.80 -9.89 10.99
N LYS A 73 -11.86 -10.60 10.62
CA LYS A 73 -13.23 -10.08 10.62
C LYS A 73 -13.81 -9.85 12.03
N SER A 74 -13.27 -10.51 13.04
CA SER A 74 -13.71 -10.40 14.43
C SER A 74 -12.93 -9.35 15.24
N VAL A 75 -11.98 -8.65 14.63
CA VAL A 75 -11.22 -7.59 15.30
C VAL A 75 -12.17 -6.47 15.73
N PRO A 76 -12.27 -6.19 17.04
CA PRO A 76 -13.16 -5.15 17.52
C PRO A 76 -12.64 -3.77 17.05
N THR A 77 -13.54 -2.96 16.53
CA THR A 77 -13.22 -1.60 16.12
C THR A 77 -14.41 -0.66 16.38
N VAL A 78 -14.11 0.60 16.56
CA VAL A 78 -15.11 1.66 16.62
C VAL A 78 -15.26 2.25 15.24
N MET A 79 -16.50 2.33 14.75
CA MET A 79 -16.81 2.96 13.47
C MET A 79 -17.32 4.38 13.75
N PRO A 80 -16.64 5.42 13.27
CA PRO A 80 -17.12 6.80 13.36
C PRO A 80 -18.34 7.02 12.47
N ASP A 81 -19.04 8.13 12.70
CA ASP A 81 -20.10 8.58 11.82
C ASP A 81 -19.59 8.83 10.40
N ALA A 82 -20.47 8.64 9.40
CA ALA A 82 -20.13 8.79 7.99
C ALA A 82 -19.54 10.17 7.64
N ASP A 83 -19.98 11.22 8.34
CA ASP A 83 -19.48 12.58 8.15
C ASP A 83 -18.02 12.72 8.57
N ILE A 84 -17.63 12.08 9.66
CA ILE A 84 -16.26 12.06 10.15
C ILE A 84 -15.37 11.28 9.17
N ILE A 85 -15.86 10.15 8.67
CA ILE A 85 -15.13 9.34 7.68
C ILE A 85 -14.93 10.16 6.40
N ARG A 86 -15.95 10.89 5.93
CA ARG A 86 -15.86 11.75 4.74
C ARG A 86 -14.85 12.89 4.94
N LEU A 87 -14.89 13.56 6.08
CA LEU A 87 -13.97 14.65 6.41
C LEU A 87 -12.53 14.14 6.45
N PHE A 88 -12.28 13.02 7.11
CA PHE A 88 -10.97 12.38 7.14
C PHE A 88 -10.48 12.00 5.73
N SER A 89 -11.36 11.42 4.93
CA SER A 89 -11.06 11.01 3.57
C SER A 89 -10.70 12.20 2.68
N SER A 90 -11.46 13.28 2.74
CA SER A 90 -11.17 14.49 1.96
C SER A 90 -9.83 15.13 2.32
N PHE A 91 -9.38 14.98 3.55
CA PHE A 91 -8.04 15.40 3.96
C PHE A 91 -6.94 14.46 3.45
N CYS A 92 -7.15 13.15 3.48
CA CYS A 92 -6.13 12.17 3.13
C CYS A 92 -5.98 11.94 1.62
N GLU A 93 -7.06 12.00 0.84
CA GLU A 93 -7.07 11.69 -0.58
C GLU A 93 -6.07 12.54 -1.41
N PRO A 94 -5.96 13.86 -1.23
CA PRO A 94 -4.97 14.65 -1.95
C PRO A 94 -3.53 14.24 -1.63
N VAL A 95 -3.26 13.84 -0.39
CA VAL A 95 -1.94 13.37 0.06
C VAL A 95 -1.61 12.03 -0.61
N PHE A 96 -2.54 11.09 -0.61
CA PHE A 96 -2.38 9.78 -1.27
C PHE A 96 -2.19 9.94 -2.77
N LYS A 97 -2.97 10.84 -3.40
CA LYS A 97 -2.81 11.12 -4.83
C LYS A 97 -1.44 11.73 -5.14
N LYS A 98 -0.95 12.62 -4.29
CA LYS A 98 0.40 13.18 -4.45
C LYS A 98 1.47 12.10 -4.28
N GLN A 99 1.32 11.20 -3.31
CA GLN A 99 2.24 10.08 -3.11
C GLN A 99 2.26 9.17 -4.34
N GLU A 100 1.10 8.78 -4.87
CA GLU A 100 0.98 7.97 -6.09
C GLU A 100 1.76 8.59 -7.26
N ILE A 101 1.58 9.90 -7.50
CA ILE A 101 2.29 10.62 -8.56
C ILE A 101 3.80 10.58 -8.35
N LEU A 102 4.26 10.83 -7.13
CA LEU A 102 5.68 10.83 -6.80
C LEU A 102 6.31 9.44 -6.90
N GLU A 103 5.59 8.40 -6.51
CA GLU A 103 6.05 7.00 -6.66
C GLU A 103 6.17 6.62 -8.14
N ALA A 104 5.20 6.98 -8.98
CA ALA A 104 5.27 6.76 -10.42
C ALA A 104 6.44 7.54 -11.07
N GLU A 105 6.68 8.78 -10.65
CA GLU A 105 7.82 9.57 -11.12
C GLU A 105 9.15 8.94 -10.70
N ASN A 106 9.27 8.49 -9.45
CA ASN A 106 10.47 7.79 -8.96
C ASN A 106 10.76 6.52 -9.76
N GLN A 107 9.74 5.73 -10.10
CA GLN A 107 9.91 4.54 -10.95
C GLN A 107 10.42 4.92 -12.34
N ARG A 108 9.83 5.98 -12.94
CA ARG A 108 10.28 6.49 -14.24
C ARG A 108 11.73 6.98 -14.21
N LEU A 109 12.10 7.76 -13.19
CA LEU A 109 13.45 8.27 -13.02
C LEU A 109 14.46 7.15 -12.79
N SER A 110 14.09 6.13 -12.02
CA SER A 110 14.92 4.95 -11.83
C SER A 110 15.15 4.19 -13.14
N ALA A 111 14.09 3.95 -13.91
CA ALA A 111 14.20 3.30 -15.22
C ALA A 111 15.08 4.12 -16.20
N LEU A 112 14.94 5.46 -16.18
CA LEU A 112 15.75 6.34 -17.00
C LEU A 112 17.24 6.26 -16.60
N ARG A 113 17.54 6.36 -15.30
CA ARG A 113 18.92 6.20 -14.79
C ARG A 113 19.50 4.86 -15.23
N ASP A 114 18.78 3.77 -15.04
CA ASP A 114 19.25 2.42 -15.34
C ASP A 114 19.45 2.21 -16.85
N SER A 115 18.72 2.92 -17.71
CA SER A 115 18.91 2.90 -19.16
C SER A 115 20.09 3.76 -19.63
N LEU A 116 20.37 4.86 -18.94
CA LEU A 116 21.43 5.81 -19.33
C LEU A 116 22.80 5.39 -18.78
N LEU A 117 22.86 4.84 -17.56
CA LEU A 117 24.11 4.55 -16.89
C LEU A 117 25.05 3.63 -17.71
N PRO A 118 24.61 2.51 -18.31
CA PRO A 118 25.46 1.69 -19.16
C PRO A 118 26.00 2.44 -20.39
N LYS A 119 25.18 3.29 -21.00
CA LYS A 119 25.57 4.08 -22.18
C LYS A 119 26.59 5.17 -21.87
N LEU A 120 26.50 5.76 -20.69
CA LEU A 120 27.51 6.69 -20.18
C LEU A 120 28.82 5.96 -19.88
N MET A 121 28.75 4.82 -19.24
CA MET A 121 29.95 4.03 -18.87
C MET A 121 30.67 3.43 -20.09
N SER A 122 29.93 3.10 -21.15
CA SER A 122 30.51 2.58 -22.40
C SER A 122 31.05 3.69 -23.33
N GLY A 123 30.76 4.97 -23.02
CA GLY A 123 31.12 6.09 -23.89
C GLY A 123 30.18 6.27 -25.09
N GLU A 124 29.10 5.48 -25.20
CA GLU A 124 28.07 5.62 -26.24
C GLU A 124 27.38 6.99 -26.15
N LEU A 125 27.14 7.46 -24.92
CA LEU A 125 26.68 8.81 -24.64
C LEU A 125 27.82 9.70 -24.14
N ASN A 126 28.14 10.74 -24.91
CA ASN A 126 29.16 11.72 -24.53
C ASN A 126 28.47 12.97 -23.96
N VAL A 127 28.73 13.25 -22.69
CA VAL A 127 28.15 14.41 -21.94
C VAL A 127 29.05 15.62 -21.90
N SER A 128 30.23 15.61 -22.55
CA SER A 128 31.22 16.72 -22.52
C SER A 128 30.71 18.04 -23.12
N LYS A 129 29.57 18.01 -23.81
CA LYS A 129 28.93 19.18 -24.44
C LYS A 129 27.64 19.62 -23.77
N ILE A 130 27.27 19.02 -22.62
CA ILE A 130 26.06 19.43 -21.87
C ILE A 130 26.47 20.57 -20.97
N GLU A 131 25.90 21.75 -21.23
CA GLU A 131 25.96 22.91 -20.33
C GLU A 131 24.90 22.73 -19.24
N PHE A 132 25.28 22.94 -17.96
CA PHE A 132 24.39 22.86 -16.79
C PHE A 132 23.97 24.24 -16.32
#